data_4db90d3aee134c63706cf78f77cd57aa
#
_entry.id   4db90d3aee134c63706cf78f77cd57aa
#
_cell.length_a   1.000
_cell.length_b   1.000
_cell.length_c   1.000
_cell.angle_alpha   90.00
_cell.angle_beta   90.00
_cell.angle_gamma   90.00
#
_symmetry.space_group_name_H-M   'P 1'
#
loop_
_entity.id
_entity.type
_entity.pdbx_description
1 polymer ?
#
loop_
_entity_poly.entity_id
_entity_poly.type
_entity_poly.pdbx_seq_one_letter_code
_entity_poly.pdbx_strand_id
1 'polypeptide(L)'
;MTDLQKRSLLKIAALTAVASAALVGCGKKEEPAPAPAPAPAASAPAAKAEPLKIAFAYIGPVGDGGWTFAHDNGRKALEKEFGDKIVTTFVENVPESADAERVIRDMAGQGNKLIFGTTFGYMEPMLKVAADTKGVNFQHATGYKTAENLSTYDSRTYEGAYMAGVIAGKMTKTNTLGVVASVPIPEVIRNINSFTLGAQSSNPKIKTKVVWVNEWFNPPKETEAATSLINGGADVLFQNTDSPAVLKTAQDKGKRAFGWDSDMTAYGPKAHLASAVINWGPYYIKATKDALEGKNASTQSWWGVKEGAIDLVSIAEDVPAETKAKVEEIKTGLKDGTFSIWKGPIVDNTGKEQLKKDEVADDKFLGGLGFYVKGVEGKIPGGK
;
A
#
# COMPACT_ATOMS: atom_id res chain seq x y z
N MET A 1 -15.72 -26.22 -53.07
CA MET A 1 -15.76 -25.50 -54.36
C MET A 1 -14.92 -24.29 -54.19
N THR A 2 -13.76 -24.42 -54.63
CA THR A 2 -13.02 -23.85 -55.77
C THR A 2 -12.45 -22.51 -55.40
N ASP A 3 -11.26 -22.38 -55.20
CA ASP A 3 -10.05 -22.66 -56.00
C ASP A 3 -9.50 -21.42 -56.69
N LEU A 4 -8.19 -21.21 -56.47
CA LEU A 4 -7.20 -20.84 -57.46
C LEU A 4 -7.11 -19.34 -57.81
N GLN A 5 -6.01 -18.70 -57.96
CA GLN A 5 -4.60 -19.04 -58.28
C GLN A 5 -3.82 -17.75 -58.22
N LYS A 6 -2.64 -17.67 -57.68
CA LYS A 6 -1.31 -17.94 -58.21
C LYS A 6 -0.79 -16.94 -59.23
N ARG A 7 0.47 -16.56 -58.96
CA ARG A 7 1.57 -16.25 -59.89
C ARG A 7 1.69 -14.82 -60.38
N SER A 8 2.82 -14.25 -60.64
CA SER A 8 4.24 -14.65 -60.70
C SER A 8 5.07 -13.40 -61.00
N LEU A 9 6.21 -13.25 -60.41
CA LEU A 9 7.54 -13.33 -60.99
C LEU A 9 7.96 -12.35 -62.09
N LEU A 10 9.06 -11.66 -61.84
CA LEU A 10 10.36 -11.67 -62.54
C LEU A 10 10.73 -10.55 -63.48
N LYS A 11 11.90 -9.97 -63.13
CA LYS A 11 13.05 -9.64 -64.00
C LYS A 11 12.89 -8.45 -64.97
N ILE A 12 13.88 -7.58 -65.11
CA ILE A 12 15.16 -7.76 -65.84
C ILE A 12 16.03 -6.52 -65.66
N ALA A 13 17.33 -6.77 -65.50
CA ALA A 13 18.45 -5.82 -65.61
C ALA A 13 18.71 -5.48 -67.10
N ALA A 14 19.22 -4.29 -67.36
CA ALA A 14 19.94 -4.05 -68.59
C ALA A 14 21.05 -3.01 -68.37
N LEU A 15 22.27 -3.49 -68.46
CA LEU A 15 23.51 -2.71 -68.79
C LEU A 15 23.38 -2.07 -70.17
N THR A 16 23.95 -0.86 -70.31
CA THR A 16 24.62 -0.46 -71.56
C THR A 16 25.79 0.53 -71.28
N ALA A 17 26.94 0.08 -71.57
CA ALA A 17 28.17 0.89 -71.72
C ALA A 17 28.26 1.32 -73.16
N VAL A 18 28.72 2.53 -73.46
CA VAL A 18 29.40 2.89 -74.68
C VAL A 18 30.45 4.02 -74.45
N ALA A 19 31.54 3.82 -75.07
CA ALA A 19 32.87 4.43 -74.93
C ALA A 19 33.06 5.73 -75.69
N SER A 20 34.05 6.48 -75.23
CA SER A 20 35.20 7.13 -75.97
C SER A 20 34.95 8.30 -76.90
N ALA A 21 35.52 9.43 -76.59
CA ALA A 21 36.48 10.10 -77.54
C ALA A 21 37.34 11.12 -76.76
N ALA A 22 38.65 11.00 -76.97
CA ALA A 22 39.65 11.89 -76.47
C ALA A 22 39.74 13.11 -77.36
N LEU A 23 40.02 14.27 -76.79
CA LEU A 23 40.70 15.39 -77.47
C LEU A 23 41.64 16.11 -76.47
N VAL A 24 42.86 16.17 -76.85
CA VAL A 24 43.99 16.76 -76.15
C VAL A 24 43.90 18.28 -76.17
N GLY A 25 44.11 18.95 -75.08
CA GLY A 25 44.29 20.39 -74.98
C GLY A 25 45.11 20.72 -73.72
N CYS A 26 46.33 21.13 -73.89
CA CYS A 26 47.25 21.63 -72.88
C CYS A 26 46.73 22.87 -72.17
N GLY A 27 46.78 22.90 -70.85
CA GLY A 27 46.56 24.13 -70.08
C GLY A 27 46.56 23.93 -68.56
N LYS A 28 47.62 24.35 -67.90
CA LYS A 28 47.84 24.69 -66.49
C LYS A 28 47.23 23.81 -65.43
N LYS A 29 48.08 23.21 -64.60
CA LYS A 29 47.76 22.61 -63.30
C LYS A 29 47.13 23.65 -62.38
N GLU A 30 45.86 23.49 -62.10
CA GLU A 30 45.22 23.96 -60.84
C GLU A 30 45.13 22.80 -59.91
N GLU A 31 45.56 23.01 -58.68
CA GLU A 31 45.34 22.04 -57.57
C GLU A 31 43.89 21.79 -57.34
N PRO A 32 43.41 20.53 -57.16
CA PRO A 32 42.03 20.25 -56.85
C PRO A 32 41.72 20.76 -55.45
N ALA A 33 40.67 21.54 -55.36
CA ALA A 33 40.05 21.95 -54.07
C ALA A 33 39.69 20.73 -53.20
N PRO A 34 39.90 20.80 -51.88
CA PRO A 34 39.61 19.69 -51.00
C PRO A 34 38.05 19.38 -51.04
N ALA A 35 37.74 18.10 -51.15
CA ALA A 35 36.38 17.61 -51.14
C ALA A 35 35.67 18.09 -49.86
N PRO A 36 34.39 18.50 -49.90
CA PRO A 36 33.64 18.87 -48.70
C PRO A 36 33.58 17.69 -47.75
N ALA A 37 33.91 17.96 -46.46
CA ALA A 37 33.80 16.97 -45.41
C ALA A 37 32.36 16.39 -45.36
N PRO A 38 32.21 15.08 -45.14
CA PRO A 38 30.90 14.48 -45.03
C PRO A 38 30.13 15.16 -43.87
N ALA A 39 28.92 15.62 -44.17
CA ALA A 39 28.01 16.17 -43.17
C ALA A 39 27.84 15.15 -42.01
N PRO A 40 27.80 15.62 -40.76
CA PRO A 40 27.53 14.71 -39.62
C PRO A 40 26.25 13.93 -39.90
N ALA A 41 26.32 12.60 -39.85
CA ALA A 41 25.15 11.75 -39.95
C ALA A 41 24.17 12.19 -38.85
N ALA A 42 22.98 12.60 -39.26
CA ALA A 42 21.90 12.86 -38.30
C ALA A 42 21.73 11.61 -37.42
N SER A 43 22.00 11.75 -36.14
CA SER A 43 21.76 10.68 -35.18
C SER A 43 20.29 10.24 -35.28
N ALA A 44 20.07 8.97 -35.61
CA ALA A 44 18.73 8.40 -35.58
C ALA A 44 18.05 8.73 -34.25
N PRO A 45 16.74 9.05 -34.20
CA PRO A 45 16.04 9.27 -32.98
C PRO A 45 16.28 8.06 -32.06
N ALA A 46 16.73 8.29 -30.83
CA ALA A 46 16.91 7.23 -29.86
C ALA A 46 15.56 6.48 -29.73
N ALA A 47 15.59 5.17 -29.93
CA ALA A 47 14.41 4.33 -29.75
C ALA A 47 13.81 4.62 -28.37
N LYS A 48 12.51 4.95 -28.30
CA LYS A 48 11.83 5.22 -27.04
C LYS A 48 11.95 3.95 -26.19
N ALA A 49 12.52 4.06 -25.01
CA ALA A 49 12.65 2.92 -24.10
C ALA A 49 11.27 2.32 -23.84
N GLU A 50 11.16 0.99 -23.83
CA GLU A 50 9.91 0.33 -23.49
C GLU A 50 9.49 0.69 -22.06
N PRO A 51 8.19 0.93 -21.80
CA PRO A 51 7.72 1.27 -20.47
C PRO A 51 7.92 0.11 -19.49
N LEU A 52 8.26 0.44 -18.24
CA LEU A 52 8.36 -0.54 -17.16
C LEU A 52 6.96 -1.12 -16.88
N LYS A 53 6.81 -2.43 -17.01
CA LYS A 53 5.57 -3.14 -16.67
C LYS A 53 5.52 -3.45 -15.19
N ILE A 54 4.43 -3.04 -14.53
CA ILE A 54 4.20 -3.17 -13.09
C ILE A 54 2.87 -3.88 -12.87
N ALA A 55 2.83 -4.86 -11.97
CA ALA A 55 1.61 -5.57 -11.64
C ALA A 55 1.30 -5.52 -10.13
N PHE A 56 0.01 -5.57 -9.81
CA PHE A 56 -0.51 -5.58 -8.45
C PHE A 56 -1.45 -6.77 -8.24
N ALA A 57 -1.18 -7.58 -7.21
CA ALA A 57 -2.08 -8.62 -6.73
C ALA A 57 -2.84 -8.09 -5.51
N TYR A 58 -4.15 -7.92 -5.63
CA TYR A 58 -5.03 -7.38 -4.59
C TYR A 58 -5.85 -8.48 -3.92
N ILE A 59 -5.95 -8.42 -2.58
CA ILE A 59 -6.75 -9.37 -1.78
C ILE A 59 -8.26 -9.14 -1.96
N GLY A 60 -8.68 -7.91 -2.11
CA GLY A 60 -10.08 -7.50 -2.25
C GLY A 60 -10.34 -6.76 -3.56
N PRO A 61 -11.58 -6.28 -3.76
CA PRO A 61 -11.92 -5.44 -4.90
C PRO A 61 -11.42 -4.01 -4.72
N VAL A 62 -11.05 -3.31 -5.80
CA VAL A 62 -10.63 -1.89 -5.75
C VAL A 62 -11.74 -0.95 -5.25
N GLY A 63 -12.96 -1.43 -5.16
CA GLY A 63 -14.11 -0.71 -4.62
C GLY A 63 -14.45 -1.04 -3.16
N ASP A 64 -13.58 -1.73 -2.42
CA ASP A 64 -13.81 -2.09 -1.01
C ASP A 64 -14.01 -0.87 -0.10
N GLY A 65 -13.43 0.25 -0.47
CA GLY A 65 -13.47 1.51 0.29
C GLY A 65 -12.41 1.59 1.39
N GLY A 66 -11.59 0.57 1.56
CA GLY A 66 -10.55 0.46 2.59
C GLY A 66 -9.19 0.09 2.02
N TRP A 67 -8.70 -1.10 2.38
CA TRP A 67 -7.34 -1.57 2.09
C TRP A 67 -6.99 -1.59 0.61
N THR A 68 -7.75 -2.33 -0.20
CA THR A 68 -7.48 -2.45 -1.63
C THR A 68 -7.69 -1.13 -2.35
N PHE A 69 -8.70 -0.35 -1.95
CA PHE A 69 -8.92 1.00 -2.47
C PHE A 69 -7.70 1.91 -2.20
N ALA A 70 -7.12 1.87 -1.00
CA ALA A 70 -5.92 2.64 -0.66
C ALA A 70 -4.71 2.22 -1.52
N HIS A 71 -4.51 0.92 -1.73
CA HIS A 71 -3.46 0.40 -2.61
C HIS A 71 -3.65 0.83 -4.07
N ASP A 72 -4.89 0.78 -4.60
CA ASP A 72 -5.17 1.20 -5.97
C ASP A 72 -4.99 2.71 -6.16
N ASN A 73 -5.28 3.51 -5.14
CA ASN A 73 -4.95 4.94 -5.15
C ASN A 73 -3.42 5.15 -5.23
N GLY A 74 -2.63 4.33 -4.56
CA GLY A 74 -1.18 4.31 -4.70
C GLY A 74 -0.74 3.94 -6.13
N ARG A 75 -1.35 2.94 -6.75
CA ARG A 75 -1.11 2.58 -8.16
C ARG A 75 -1.44 3.74 -9.10
N LYS A 76 -2.59 4.40 -8.91
CA LYS A 76 -2.98 5.59 -9.70
C LYS A 76 -2.01 6.75 -9.51
N ALA A 77 -1.42 6.90 -8.33
CA ALA A 77 -0.36 7.89 -8.09
C ALA A 77 0.90 7.59 -8.93
N LEU A 78 1.26 6.32 -9.14
CA LEU A 78 2.33 5.94 -10.08
C LEU A 78 2.03 6.37 -11.50
N GLU A 79 0.83 6.08 -12.01
CA GLU A 79 0.43 6.45 -13.36
C GLU A 79 0.50 7.96 -13.57
N LYS A 80 0.09 8.73 -12.56
CA LYS A 80 0.18 10.18 -12.58
C LYS A 80 1.62 10.70 -12.58
N GLU A 81 2.51 10.07 -11.77
CA GLU A 81 3.91 10.50 -11.61
C GLU A 81 4.77 10.15 -12.83
N PHE A 82 4.64 8.94 -13.35
CA PHE A 82 5.56 8.42 -14.37
C PHE A 82 5.01 8.45 -15.79
N GLY A 83 3.70 8.61 -15.96
CA GLY A 83 3.04 8.68 -17.28
C GLY A 83 3.44 7.50 -18.18
N ASP A 84 3.91 7.81 -19.39
CA ASP A 84 4.27 6.83 -20.41
C ASP A 84 5.56 6.03 -20.15
N LYS A 85 6.24 6.28 -19.04
CA LYS A 85 7.42 5.49 -18.62
C LYS A 85 7.06 4.15 -17.97
N ILE A 86 5.80 3.98 -17.57
CA ILE A 86 5.31 2.77 -16.92
C ILE A 86 3.99 2.30 -17.53
N VAL A 87 3.67 1.03 -17.33
CA VAL A 87 2.34 0.46 -17.56
C VAL A 87 1.96 -0.36 -16.35
N THR A 88 0.79 -0.10 -15.75
CA THR A 88 0.33 -0.84 -14.59
C THR A 88 -0.83 -1.79 -14.94
N THR A 89 -0.85 -2.94 -14.31
CA THR A 89 -1.94 -3.92 -14.35
C THR A 89 -2.26 -4.40 -12.95
N PHE A 90 -3.45 -4.94 -12.73
CA PHE A 90 -3.80 -5.55 -11.43
C PHE A 90 -4.76 -6.73 -11.59
N VAL A 91 -4.79 -7.57 -10.58
CA VAL A 91 -5.78 -8.64 -10.41
C VAL A 91 -6.38 -8.51 -9.02
N GLU A 92 -7.70 -8.45 -8.95
CA GLU A 92 -8.50 -8.32 -7.73
C GLU A 92 -8.92 -9.69 -7.17
N ASN A 93 -9.28 -9.69 -5.89
CA ASN A 93 -9.86 -10.86 -5.23
C ASN A 93 -8.97 -12.11 -5.32
N VAL A 94 -7.66 -11.91 -5.22
CA VAL A 94 -6.69 -13.01 -5.19
C VAL A 94 -6.64 -13.56 -3.76
N PRO A 95 -7.12 -14.78 -3.50
CA PRO A 95 -7.18 -15.29 -2.13
C PRO A 95 -5.79 -15.65 -1.60
N GLU A 96 -5.61 -15.59 -0.27
CA GLU A 96 -4.38 -16.01 0.44
C GLU A 96 -4.24 -17.53 0.45
N SER A 97 -4.07 -18.12 -0.72
CA SER A 97 -4.01 -19.57 -0.97
C SER A 97 -2.99 -19.91 -2.06
N ALA A 98 -3.00 -21.12 -2.56
CA ALA A 98 -2.19 -21.53 -3.71
C ALA A 98 -2.48 -20.72 -4.98
N ASP A 99 -3.66 -20.10 -5.08
CA ASP A 99 -4.00 -19.22 -6.20
C ASP A 99 -3.13 -17.94 -6.22
N ALA A 100 -2.73 -17.43 -5.07
CA ALA A 100 -1.82 -16.28 -5.01
C ALA A 100 -0.48 -16.60 -5.72
N GLU A 101 0.11 -17.78 -5.47
CA GLU A 101 1.34 -18.19 -6.15
C GLU A 101 1.14 -18.25 -7.67
N ARG A 102 0.05 -18.84 -8.13
CA ARG A 102 -0.27 -18.97 -9.56
C ARG A 102 -0.43 -17.58 -10.21
N VAL A 103 -1.23 -16.70 -9.61
CA VAL A 103 -1.48 -15.36 -10.16
C VAL A 103 -0.19 -14.52 -10.20
N ILE A 104 0.63 -14.56 -9.14
CA ILE A 104 1.89 -13.80 -9.10
C ILE A 104 2.89 -14.34 -10.12
N ARG A 105 2.93 -15.68 -10.32
CA ARG A 105 3.76 -16.33 -11.35
C ARG A 105 3.31 -15.94 -12.76
N ASP A 106 2.00 -15.90 -13.01
CA ASP A 106 1.43 -15.46 -14.27
C ASP A 106 1.77 -13.98 -14.57
N MET A 107 1.70 -13.11 -13.56
CA MET A 107 2.12 -11.71 -13.68
C MET A 107 3.60 -11.61 -14.10
N ALA A 108 4.49 -12.39 -13.50
CA ALA A 108 5.89 -12.43 -13.87
C ALA A 108 6.08 -12.94 -15.31
N GLY A 109 5.35 -13.98 -15.70
CA GLY A 109 5.35 -14.56 -17.06
C GLY A 109 4.85 -13.58 -18.15
N GLN A 110 3.98 -12.63 -17.79
CA GLN A 110 3.50 -11.56 -18.69
C GLN A 110 4.53 -10.44 -18.90
N GLY A 111 5.72 -10.57 -18.32
CA GLY A 111 6.84 -9.66 -18.51
C GLY A 111 6.83 -8.46 -17.56
N ASN A 112 6.01 -8.48 -16.51
CA ASN A 112 6.12 -7.47 -15.45
C ASN A 112 7.49 -7.58 -14.76
N LYS A 113 8.10 -6.44 -14.49
CA LYS A 113 9.43 -6.31 -13.87
C LYS A 113 9.39 -5.86 -12.42
N LEU A 114 8.24 -5.34 -11.99
CA LEU A 114 7.97 -4.95 -10.62
C LEU A 114 6.58 -5.46 -10.26
N ILE A 115 6.46 -6.26 -9.18
CA ILE A 115 5.21 -6.89 -8.78
C ILE A 115 4.96 -6.59 -7.30
N PHE A 116 3.81 -5.98 -7.01
CA PHE A 116 3.34 -5.71 -5.66
C PHE A 116 2.30 -6.75 -5.24
N GLY A 117 2.56 -7.44 -4.15
CA GLY A 117 1.59 -8.27 -3.44
C GLY A 117 1.11 -7.54 -2.19
N THR A 118 -0.19 -7.32 -2.07
CA THR A 118 -0.73 -6.31 -1.16
C THR A 118 -1.41 -6.88 0.09
N THR A 119 -1.04 -8.07 0.54
CA THR A 119 -1.57 -8.64 1.77
C THR A 119 -0.58 -9.57 2.45
N PHE A 120 -0.72 -9.73 3.77
CA PHE A 120 0.14 -10.54 4.64
C PHE A 120 0.30 -11.98 4.17
N GLY A 121 -0.78 -12.65 3.77
CA GLY A 121 -0.77 -14.05 3.39
C GLY A 121 -0.06 -14.37 2.08
N TYR A 122 0.39 -13.36 1.31
CA TYR A 122 1.19 -13.60 0.11
C TYR A 122 2.68 -13.87 0.39
N MET A 123 3.12 -13.91 1.65
CA MET A 123 4.52 -14.12 2.04
C MET A 123 5.15 -15.34 1.35
N GLU A 124 4.64 -16.52 1.62
CA GLU A 124 5.20 -17.77 1.09
C GLU A 124 5.00 -17.89 -0.44
N PRO A 125 3.82 -17.56 -1.01
CA PRO A 125 3.65 -17.49 -2.46
C PRO A 125 4.68 -16.60 -3.15
N MET A 126 4.91 -15.39 -2.66
CA MET A 126 5.86 -14.47 -3.27
C MET A 126 7.31 -14.93 -3.14
N LEU A 127 7.69 -15.49 -1.99
CA LEU A 127 9.03 -16.05 -1.80
C LEU A 127 9.34 -17.16 -2.80
N LYS A 128 8.38 -18.06 -3.04
CA LYS A 128 8.54 -19.15 -4.02
C LYS A 128 8.70 -18.60 -5.43
N VAL A 129 7.83 -17.67 -5.85
CA VAL A 129 7.91 -17.10 -7.19
C VAL A 129 9.19 -16.29 -7.36
N ALA A 130 9.61 -15.51 -6.35
CA ALA A 130 10.85 -14.74 -6.38
C ALA A 130 12.09 -15.61 -6.54
N ALA A 131 12.13 -16.78 -5.88
CA ALA A 131 13.23 -17.74 -6.01
C ALA A 131 13.37 -18.29 -7.43
N ASP A 132 12.24 -18.53 -8.11
CA ASP A 132 12.18 -19.09 -9.45
C ASP A 132 12.33 -18.06 -10.57
N THR A 133 12.15 -16.75 -10.27
CA THR A 133 12.00 -15.71 -11.29
C THR A 133 13.06 -14.62 -11.15
N LYS A 134 14.19 -14.80 -11.82
CA LYS A 134 15.25 -13.78 -11.85
C LYS A 134 14.87 -12.62 -12.75
N GLY A 135 15.31 -11.40 -12.38
CA GLY A 135 15.08 -10.18 -13.15
C GLY A 135 13.66 -9.59 -13.02
N VAL A 136 12.91 -10.04 -12.01
CA VAL A 136 11.67 -9.43 -11.53
C VAL A 136 11.85 -9.05 -10.07
N ASN A 137 11.44 -7.83 -9.72
CA ASN A 137 11.45 -7.33 -8.35
C ASN A 137 10.06 -7.47 -7.73
N PHE A 138 10.03 -7.99 -6.54
CA PHE A 138 8.81 -8.20 -5.76
C PHE A 138 8.76 -7.27 -4.56
N GLN A 139 7.58 -6.73 -4.29
CA GLN A 139 7.30 -5.86 -3.15
C GLN A 139 6.13 -6.45 -2.38
N HIS A 140 6.36 -6.90 -1.17
CA HIS A 140 5.35 -7.57 -0.35
C HIS A 140 4.89 -6.67 0.80
N ALA A 141 3.60 -6.31 0.81
CA ALA A 141 2.99 -5.56 1.89
C ALA A 141 2.87 -6.39 3.16
N THR A 142 3.16 -5.78 4.31
CA THR A 142 3.07 -6.36 5.66
C THR A 142 3.91 -7.62 5.87
N GLY A 143 4.87 -7.86 4.97
CA GLY A 143 5.79 -8.99 5.05
C GLY A 143 6.93 -8.79 6.04
N TYR A 144 7.51 -9.90 6.48
CA TYR A 144 8.68 -9.91 7.39
C TYR A 144 9.85 -10.77 6.89
N LYS A 145 9.72 -11.42 5.73
CA LYS A 145 10.79 -12.19 5.08
C LYS A 145 11.17 -11.51 3.77
N THR A 146 12.46 -11.38 3.52
CA THR A 146 13.01 -10.84 2.27
C THR A 146 13.79 -11.90 1.50
N ALA A 147 14.05 -11.64 0.21
CA ALA A 147 14.96 -12.40 -0.64
C ALA A 147 15.75 -11.42 -1.52
N GLU A 148 16.71 -11.88 -2.30
CA GLU A 148 17.54 -11.04 -3.16
C GLU A 148 16.73 -10.06 -4.02
N ASN A 149 15.60 -10.50 -4.57
CA ASN A 149 14.69 -9.73 -5.40
C ASN A 149 13.29 -9.52 -4.78
N LEU A 150 13.15 -9.70 -3.46
CA LEU A 150 11.92 -9.47 -2.73
C LEU A 150 12.17 -8.55 -1.53
N SER A 151 11.56 -7.38 -1.57
CA SER A 151 11.47 -6.43 -0.48
C SER A 151 10.14 -6.56 0.26
N THR A 152 10.13 -6.13 1.52
CA THR A 152 8.87 -5.96 2.26
C THR A 152 8.64 -4.50 2.59
N TYR A 153 7.38 -4.11 2.62
CA TYR A 153 6.96 -2.78 3.05
C TYR A 153 5.73 -2.87 3.93
N ASP A 154 5.64 -1.98 4.87
CA ASP A 154 4.52 -1.91 5.81
C ASP A 154 4.29 -0.45 6.22
N SER A 155 3.13 -0.19 6.80
CA SER A 155 2.77 1.10 7.36
C SER A 155 2.53 1.01 8.86
N ARG A 156 2.88 2.09 9.59
CA ARG A 156 2.67 2.21 11.04
C ARG A 156 1.21 2.57 11.34
N THR A 157 0.28 1.72 10.88
CA THR A 157 -1.17 1.91 11.01
C THR A 157 -1.59 2.23 12.45
N TYR A 158 -0.85 1.69 13.41
CA TYR A 158 -1.07 1.94 14.84
C TYR A 158 -0.92 3.42 15.24
N GLU A 159 -0.23 4.25 14.46
CA GLU A 159 -0.13 5.69 14.69
C GLU A 159 -1.49 6.36 14.41
N GLY A 160 -2.14 6.00 13.30
CA GLY A 160 -3.51 6.43 12.98
C GLY A 160 -4.52 5.92 14.00
N ALA A 161 -4.41 4.64 14.40
CA ALA A 161 -5.26 4.05 15.42
C ALA A 161 -5.16 4.76 16.77
N TYR A 162 -3.95 5.15 17.20
CA TYR A 162 -3.75 5.92 18.43
C TYR A 162 -4.44 7.29 18.36
N MET A 163 -4.22 8.03 17.28
CA MET A 163 -4.84 9.34 17.09
C MET A 163 -6.37 9.25 17.06
N ALA A 164 -6.94 8.24 16.38
CA ALA A 164 -8.37 7.94 16.43
C ALA A 164 -8.83 7.64 17.86
N GLY A 165 -8.04 6.88 18.61
CA GLY A 165 -8.27 6.59 20.03
C GLY A 165 -8.40 7.84 20.88
N VAL A 166 -7.51 8.83 20.71
CA VAL A 166 -7.56 10.11 21.44
C VAL A 166 -8.93 10.79 21.26
N ILE A 167 -9.43 10.81 20.02
CA ILE A 167 -10.79 11.33 19.73
C ILE A 167 -11.86 10.45 20.38
N ALA A 168 -11.75 9.13 20.25
CA ALA A 168 -12.73 8.19 20.80
C ALA A 168 -12.90 8.35 22.31
N GLY A 169 -11.80 8.48 23.05
CA GLY A 169 -11.82 8.67 24.50
C GLY A 169 -12.53 9.94 24.95
N LYS A 170 -12.50 10.99 24.12
CA LYS A 170 -13.21 12.24 24.39
C LYS A 170 -14.68 12.20 23.97
N MET A 171 -14.99 11.47 22.88
CA MET A 171 -16.33 11.48 22.28
C MET A 171 -17.27 10.43 22.85
N THR A 172 -16.77 9.37 23.49
CA THR A 172 -17.62 8.36 24.13
C THR A 172 -18.38 8.91 25.33
N LYS A 173 -19.62 8.45 25.47
CA LYS A 173 -20.49 8.74 26.62
C LYS A 173 -20.59 7.55 27.58
N THR A 174 -20.32 6.34 27.09
CA THR A 174 -20.43 5.10 27.88
C THR A 174 -19.09 4.62 28.45
N ASN A 175 -17.97 5.23 28.05
CA ASN A 175 -16.61 4.75 28.28
C ASN A 175 -16.35 3.35 27.70
N THR A 176 -17.21 2.85 26.83
CA THR A 176 -17.11 1.55 26.17
C THR A 176 -16.93 1.77 24.67
N LEU A 177 -15.78 1.36 24.18
CA LEU A 177 -15.46 1.38 22.76
C LEU A 177 -15.62 -0.02 22.17
N GLY A 178 -15.92 -0.11 20.87
CA GLY A 178 -16.01 -1.37 20.16
C GLY A 178 -15.01 -1.41 19.01
N VAL A 179 -14.31 -2.53 18.83
CA VAL A 179 -13.43 -2.76 17.70
C VAL A 179 -13.88 -3.99 16.93
N VAL A 180 -14.18 -3.82 15.65
CA VAL A 180 -14.35 -4.93 14.70
C VAL A 180 -12.97 -5.23 14.12
N ALA A 181 -12.46 -6.44 14.40
CA ALA A 181 -11.13 -6.86 14.05
C ALA A 181 -11.16 -7.99 13.00
N SER A 182 -10.24 -7.94 12.04
CA SER A 182 -10.11 -8.91 10.95
C SER A 182 -9.49 -10.22 11.41
N VAL A 183 -8.19 -10.39 11.32
CA VAL A 183 -7.47 -11.62 11.68
C VAL A 183 -6.50 -11.38 12.85
N PRO A 184 -6.31 -12.35 13.76
CA PRO A 184 -5.54 -12.15 15.00
C PRO A 184 -4.03 -12.24 14.76
N ILE A 185 -3.49 -11.29 14.00
CA ILE A 185 -2.04 -11.13 13.77
C ILE A 185 -1.50 -9.94 14.57
N PRO A 186 -0.17 -9.85 14.77
CA PRO A 186 0.45 -8.78 15.56
C PRO A 186 0.08 -7.36 15.12
N GLU A 187 -0.09 -7.12 13.84
CA GLU A 187 -0.51 -5.82 13.30
C GLU A 187 -1.88 -5.41 13.84
N VAL A 188 -2.88 -6.26 13.71
CA VAL A 188 -4.26 -5.98 14.14
C VAL A 188 -4.33 -5.81 15.66
N ILE A 189 -3.62 -6.66 16.41
CA ILE A 189 -3.52 -6.56 17.87
C ILE A 189 -2.87 -5.22 18.27
N ARG A 190 -1.82 -4.81 17.57
CA ARG A 190 -1.14 -3.52 17.78
C ARG A 190 -2.07 -2.33 17.54
N ASN A 191 -2.91 -2.38 16.50
CA ASN A 191 -3.88 -1.34 16.19
C ASN A 191 -4.96 -1.24 17.29
N ILE A 192 -5.52 -2.37 17.74
CA ILE A 192 -6.49 -2.43 18.85
C ILE A 192 -5.89 -1.80 20.11
N ASN A 193 -4.67 -2.20 20.44
CA ASN A 193 -3.98 -1.72 21.63
C ASN A 193 -3.68 -0.21 21.53
N SER A 194 -3.17 0.26 20.40
CA SER A 194 -2.84 1.68 20.20
C SER A 194 -4.09 2.55 20.22
N PHE A 195 -5.19 2.11 19.63
CA PHE A 195 -6.49 2.77 19.75
C PHE A 195 -6.94 2.88 21.21
N THR A 196 -6.79 1.80 21.99
CA THR A 196 -7.14 1.80 23.41
C THR A 196 -6.23 2.72 24.22
N LEU A 197 -4.91 2.69 23.98
CA LEU A 197 -3.96 3.59 24.64
C LEU A 197 -4.25 5.05 24.32
N GLY A 198 -4.55 5.38 23.07
CA GLY A 198 -4.95 6.72 22.66
C GLY A 198 -6.23 7.16 23.38
N ALA A 199 -7.22 6.31 23.45
CA ALA A 199 -8.46 6.62 24.17
C ALA A 199 -8.26 6.81 25.68
N GLN A 200 -7.42 5.97 26.28
CA GLN A 200 -7.07 6.09 27.70
C GLN A 200 -6.24 7.33 28.03
N SER A 201 -5.46 7.85 27.07
CA SER A 201 -4.74 9.12 27.27
C SER A 201 -5.69 10.31 27.47
N SER A 202 -6.90 10.23 26.90
CA SER A 202 -7.96 11.24 27.04
C SER A 202 -8.95 10.90 28.16
N ASN A 203 -9.14 9.60 28.43
CA ASN A 203 -10.12 9.11 29.43
C ASN A 203 -9.66 7.75 30.00
N PRO A 204 -9.05 7.73 31.20
CA PRO A 204 -8.50 6.49 31.77
C PRO A 204 -9.54 5.44 32.16
N LYS A 205 -10.87 5.74 32.08
CA LYS A 205 -11.97 4.80 32.37
C LYS A 205 -12.33 3.93 31.17
N ILE A 206 -11.72 4.15 30.02
CA ILE A 206 -12.03 3.45 28.78
C ILE A 206 -11.86 1.94 28.92
N LYS A 207 -12.85 1.24 28.37
CA LYS A 207 -12.83 -0.18 28.07
C LYS A 207 -13.07 -0.40 26.58
N THR A 208 -12.31 -1.29 25.98
CA THR A 208 -12.42 -1.65 24.57
C THR A 208 -12.87 -3.10 24.44
N LYS A 209 -14.02 -3.32 23.80
CA LYS A 209 -14.53 -4.64 23.44
C LYS A 209 -14.10 -4.96 22.00
N VAL A 210 -13.76 -6.22 21.75
CA VAL A 210 -13.29 -6.67 20.42
C VAL A 210 -14.15 -7.82 19.93
N VAL A 211 -14.59 -7.75 18.67
CA VAL A 211 -15.20 -8.86 17.95
C VAL A 211 -14.38 -9.16 16.72
N TRP A 212 -13.89 -10.41 16.59
CA TRP A 212 -13.09 -10.90 15.49
C TRP A 212 -13.99 -11.52 14.42
N VAL A 213 -13.83 -11.10 13.16
CA VAL A 213 -14.55 -11.66 12.01
C VAL A 213 -13.76 -12.75 11.29
N ASN A 214 -12.44 -12.84 11.54
CA ASN A 214 -11.49 -13.78 10.95
C ASN A 214 -11.41 -13.70 9.40
N GLU A 215 -11.69 -12.54 8.85
CA GLU A 215 -11.58 -12.21 7.43
C GLU A 215 -11.17 -10.76 7.28
N TRP A 216 -10.50 -10.41 6.18
CA TRP A 216 -10.13 -9.03 5.87
C TRP A 216 -11.35 -8.23 5.41
N PHE A 217 -12.15 -8.81 4.50
CA PHE A 217 -13.29 -8.18 3.88
C PHE A 217 -14.51 -9.09 3.91
N ASN A 218 -15.47 -8.79 4.78
CA ASN A 218 -16.76 -9.48 4.84
C ASN A 218 -17.82 -8.53 5.39
N PRO A 219 -18.43 -7.64 4.56
CA PRO A 219 -19.38 -6.63 5.02
C PRO A 219 -20.55 -7.19 5.87
N PRO A 220 -21.16 -8.35 5.57
CA PRO A 220 -22.17 -8.96 6.45
C PRO A 220 -21.65 -9.27 7.85
N LYS A 221 -20.52 -9.95 7.99
CA LYS A 221 -19.92 -10.27 9.30
C LYS A 221 -19.49 -9.00 10.05
N GLU A 222 -18.95 -8.01 9.35
CA GLU A 222 -18.59 -6.72 9.94
C GLU A 222 -19.81 -6.00 10.51
N THR A 223 -20.94 -6.03 9.79
CA THR A 223 -22.23 -5.48 10.26
C THR A 223 -22.73 -6.20 11.51
N GLU A 224 -22.67 -7.53 11.55
CA GLU A 224 -23.05 -8.35 12.70
C GLU A 224 -22.16 -8.04 13.92
N ALA A 225 -20.84 -7.97 13.71
CA ALA A 225 -19.87 -7.65 14.75
C ALA A 225 -20.08 -6.25 15.32
N ALA A 226 -20.27 -5.24 14.46
CA ALA A 226 -20.58 -3.87 14.88
C ALA A 226 -21.89 -3.79 15.66
N THR A 227 -22.93 -4.49 15.21
CA THR A 227 -24.22 -4.56 15.91
C THR A 227 -24.07 -5.21 17.28
N SER A 228 -23.30 -6.29 17.38
CA SER A 228 -23.02 -6.98 18.66
C SER A 228 -22.29 -6.05 19.64
N LEU A 229 -21.27 -5.31 19.19
CA LEU A 229 -20.55 -4.36 20.01
C LEU A 229 -21.45 -3.23 20.52
N ILE A 230 -22.31 -2.68 19.66
CA ILE A 230 -23.28 -1.64 20.02
C ILE A 230 -24.27 -2.16 21.07
N ASN A 231 -24.82 -3.36 20.88
CA ASN A 231 -25.69 -3.99 21.83
C ASN A 231 -24.96 -4.28 23.17
N GLY A 232 -23.68 -4.52 23.12
CA GLY A 232 -22.77 -4.66 24.26
C GLY A 232 -22.41 -3.35 24.95
N GLY A 233 -22.99 -2.20 24.54
CA GLY A 233 -22.81 -0.89 25.17
C GLY A 233 -21.75 0.01 24.54
N ALA A 234 -21.10 -0.40 23.46
CA ALA A 234 -20.18 0.47 22.73
C ALA A 234 -20.95 1.60 22.02
N ASP A 235 -20.50 2.83 22.17
CA ASP A 235 -21.09 3.99 21.52
C ASP A 235 -20.14 4.67 20.51
N VAL A 236 -18.88 4.28 20.50
CA VAL A 236 -17.87 4.65 19.48
C VAL A 236 -17.21 3.37 18.97
N LEU A 237 -17.20 3.20 17.65
CA LEU A 237 -16.63 2.02 16.99
C LEU A 237 -15.36 2.38 16.22
N PHE A 238 -14.46 1.42 16.19
CA PHE A 238 -13.26 1.39 15.36
C PHE A 238 -13.23 0.08 14.60
N GLN A 239 -12.58 0.05 13.46
CA GLN A 239 -12.43 -1.16 12.65
C GLN A 239 -10.99 -1.37 12.21
N ASN A 240 -10.63 -2.63 12.02
CA ASN A 240 -9.45 -3.05 11.27
C ASN A 240 -9.90 -4.13 10.28
N THR A 241 -10.86 -3.75 9.46
CA THR A 241 -11.46 -4.52 8.35
C THR A 241 -11.61 -3.60 7.16
N ASP A 242 -11.72 -4.17 5.96
CA ASP A 242 -11.51 -3.43 4.71
C ASP A 242 -12.77 -2.77 4.16
N SER A 243 -13.96 -3.04 4.72
CA SER A 243 -15.20 -2.46 4.21
C SER A 243 -15.71 -1.29 5.06
N PRO A 244 -16.57 -0.41 4.52
CA PRO A 244 -17.21 0.65 5.30
C PRO A 244 -18.41 0.18 6.13
N ALA A 245 -18.63 -1.13 6.29
CA ALA A 245 -19.85 -1.68 6.94
C ALA A 245 -19.98 -1.27 8.41
N VAL A 246 -18.85 -1.19 9.13
CA VAL A 246 -18.84 -0.78 10.54
C VAL A 246 -19.33 0.67 10.68
N LEU A 247 -18.82 1.58 9.85
CA LEU A 247 -19.21 2.99 9.86
C LEU A 247 -20.69 3.16 9.47
N LYS A 248 -21.15 2.45 8.42
CA LYS A 248 -22.58 2.44 8.03
C LYS A 248 -23.48 1.95 9.17
N THR A 249 -23.08 0.83 9.81
CA THR A 249 -23.83 0.27 10.93
C THR A 249 -23.90 1.24 12.12
N ALA A 250 -22.78 1.90 12.43
CA ALA A 250 -22.75 2.92 13.47
C ALA A 250 -23.73 4.06 13.15
N GLN A 251 -23.76 4.54 11.91
CA GLN A 251 -24.71 5.57 11.47
C GLN A 251 -26.16 5.13 11.62
N ASP A 252 -26.50 3.94 11.14
CA ASP A 252 -27.87 3.39 11.20
C ASP A 252 -28.36 3.21 12.64
N LYS A 253 -27.44 2.95 13.56
CA LYS A 253 -27.72 2.78 15.01
C LYS A 253 -27.54 4.07 15.82
N GLY A 254 -27.28 5.22 15.18
CA GLY A 254 -27.08 6.50 15.88
C GLY A 254 -25.84 6.51 16.79
N LYS A 255 -24.79 5.77 16.41
CA LYS A 255 -23.50 5.69 17.09
C LYS A 255 -22.43 6.41 16.26
N ARG A 256 -21.22 6.49 16.80
CA ARG A 256 -20.10 7.13 16.12
C ARG A 256 -19.05 6.08 15.73
N ALA A 257 -18.29 6.35 14.66
CA ALA A 257 -17.25 5.45 14.22
C ALA A 257 -16.16 6.19 13.42
N PHE A 258 -15.07 5.48 13.17
CA PHE A 258 -13.96 5.92 12.37
C PHE A 258 -13.92 5.22 11.02
N GLY A 259 -13.39 5.91 10.00
CA GLY A 259 -12.93 5.30 8.77
C GLY A 259 -11.53 4.68 8.95
N TRP A 260 -11.23 3.68 8.15
CA TRP A 260 -9.99 2.93 8.18
C TRP A 260 -9.40 2.77 6.78
N ASP A 261 -8.08 2.86 6.65
CA ASP A 261 -7.28 2.76 5.42
C ASP A 261 -7.51 3.89 4.40
N SER A 262 -8.73 4.40 4.27
CA SER A 262 -9.09 5.50 3.38
C SER A 262 -10.03 6.50 4.06
N ASP A 263 -10.27 7.64 3.43
CA ASP A 263 -11.31 8.59 3.90
C ASP A 263 -12.70 8.01 3.62
N MET A 264 -13.32 7.52 4.68
CA MET A 264 -14.63 6.89 4.64
C MET A 264 -15.80 7.86 4.96
N THR A 265 -15.56 9.17 5.01
CA THR A 265 -16.59 10.17 5.36
C THR A 265 -17.89 9.98 4.58
N ALA A 266 -17.80 9.69 3.28
CA ALA A 266 -18.97 9.54 2.40
C ALA A 266 -19.86 8.34 2.74
N TYR A 267 -19.33 7.33 3.45
CA TYR A 267 -20.07 6.11 3.77
C TYR A 267 -20.94 6.20 5.01
N GLY A 268 -20.69 7.18 5.86
CA GLY A 268 -21.49 7.39 7.09
C GLY A 268 -21.25 8.78 7.69
N PRO A 269 -21.60 9.87 6.97
CA PRO A 269 -21.18 11.24 7.34
C PRO A 269 -21.70 11.70 8.71
N LYS A 270 -22.81 11.14 9.20
CA LYS A 270 -23.36 11.48 10.52
C LYS A 270 -22.68 10.73 11.66
N ALA A 271 -22.13 9.55 11.39
CA ALA A 271 -21.41 8.74 12.37
C ALA A 271 -19.90 9.03 12.38
N HIS A 272 -19.35 9.48 11.27
CA HIS A 272 -17.94 9.65 11.06
C HIS A 272 -17.31 10.63 12.07
N LEU A 273 -16.22 10.20 12.72
CA LEU A 273 -15.42 11.03 13.62
C LEU A 273 -14.10 11.51 12.98
N ALA A 274 -13.44 10.63 12.28
CA ALA A 274 -12.24 10.86 11.47
C ALA A 274 -11.93 9.58 10.70
N SER A 275 -11.02 9.64 9.73
CA SER A 275 -10.48 8.46 9.06
C SER A 275 -8.97 8.35 9.27
N ALA A 276 -8.50 7.19 9.75
CA ALA A 276 -7.10 6.85 9.74
C ALA A 276 -6.76 6.27 8.36
N VAL A 277 -5.94 7.00 7.60
CA VAL A 277 -5.68 6.70 6.20
C VAL A 277 -4.25 6.22 5.96
N ILE A 278 -4.09 5.36 4.95
CA ILE A 278 -2.79 4.93 4.45
C ILE A 278 -2.57 5.53 3.07
N ASN A 279 -1.45 6.21 2.90
CA ASN A 279 -0.99 6.73 1.62
C ASN A 279 0.17 5.88 1.09
N TRP A 280 -0.13 4.91 0.24
CA TRP A 280 0.87 4.05 -0.39
C TRP A 280 1.65 4.71 -1.52
N GLY A 281 1.16 5.85 -2.04
CA GLY A 281 1.76 6.56 -3.17
C GLY A 281 3.25 6.83 -3.01
N PRO A 282 3.73 7.45 -1.92
CA PRO A 282 5.15 7.74 -1.73
C PRO A 282 6.05 6.50 -1.78
N TYR A 283 5.62 5.39 -1.16
CA TYR A 283 6.39 4.14 -1.21
C TYR A 283 6.44 3.57 -2.64
N TYR A 284 5.31 3.50 -3.32
CA TYR A 284 5.22 2.98 -4.67
C TYR A 284 6.05 3.80 -5.66
N ILE A 285 6.01 5.13 -5.54
CA ILE A 285 6.83 6.05 -6.35
C ILE A 285 8.32 5.75 -6.11
N LYS A 286 8.74 5.60 -4.85
CA LYS A 286 10.12 5.24 -4.52
C LYS A 286 10.51 3.90 -5.13
N ALA A 287 9.73 2.85 -4.92
CA ALA A 287 10.04 1.51 -5.43
C ALA A 287 10.09 1.46 -6.96
N THR A 288 9.20 2.20 -7.62
CA THR A 288 9.16 2.30 -9.09
C THR A 288 10.37 3.08 -9.61
N LYS A 289 10.75 4.17 -8.95
CA LYS A 289 11.96 4.94 -9.29
C LYS A 289 13.22 4.08 -9.16
N ASP A 290 13.33 3.35 -8.06
CA ASP A 290 14.46 2.44 -7.84
C ASP A 290 14.52 1.37 -8.95
N ALA A 291 13.39 0.80 -9.36
CA ALA A 291 13.32 -0.18 -10.45
C ALA A 291 13.70 0.42 -11.80
N LEU A 292 13.27 1.64 -12.13
CA LEU A 292 13.64 2.35 -13.34
C LEU A 292 15.15 2.68 -13.40
N GLU A 293 15.75 2.91 -12.23
CA GLU A 293 17.19 3.20 -12.08
C GLU A 293 18.03 1.90 -11.95
N GLY A 294 17.41 0.72 -12.02
CA GLY A 294 18.10 -0.57 -11.87
C GLY A 294 18.61 -0.85 -10.46
N LYS A 295 18.07 -0.16 -9.45
CA LYS A 295 18.40 -0.35 -8.04
C LYS A 295 17.51 -1.46 -7.47
N ASN A 296 18.09 -2.64 -7.27
CA ASN A 296 17.35 -3.84 -6.84
C ASN A 296 17.76 -4.30 -5.44
N ALA A 297 18.03 -3.37 -4.53
CA ALA A 297 18.34 -3.73 -3.15
C ALA A 297 17.09 -4.26 -2.42
N SER A 298 17.19 -5.44 -1.85
CA SER A 298 16.18 -5.96 -0.92
C SER A 298 16.13 -5.11 0.33
N THR A 299 14.97 -4.59 0.68
CA THR A 299 14.76 -3.71 1.82
C THR A 299 13.56 -4.13 2.65
N GLN A 300 13.57 -3.75 3.93
CA GLN A 300 12.39 -3.75 4.78
C GLN A 300 12.06 -2.30 5.13
N SER A 301 10.85 -1.87 4.80
CA SER A 301 10.40 -0.50 5.03
C SER A 301 9.15 -0.52 5.91
N TRP A 302 9.14 0.30 6.95
CA TRP A 302 7.99 0.46 7.82
C TRP A 302 7.73 1.95 8.05
N TRP A 303 6.84 2.51 7.23
CA TRP A 303 6.60 3.94 7.13
C TRP A 303 5.38 4.39 7.94
N GLY A 304 5.44 5.58 8.50
CA GLY A 304 4.39 6.14 9.34
C GLY A 304 4.04 7.59 8.98
N VAL A 305 3.62 8.32 9.97
CA VAL A 305 3.34 9.77 9.86
C VAL A 305 4.57 10.53 9.38
N LYS A 306 5.75 10.13 9.85
CA LYS A 306 7.03 10.75 9.48
C LYS A 306 7.28 10.75 7.97
N GLU A 307 7.01 9.66 7.30
CA GLU A 307 7.22 9.47 5.86
C GLU A 307 5.97 9.88 5.04
N GLY A 308 4.89 10.31 5.70
CA GLY A 308 3.63 10.67 5.05
C GLY A 308 2.81 9.46 4.58
N ALA A 309 3.10 8.27 5.12
CA ALA A 309 2.35 7.05 4.83
C ALA A 309 1.08 6.92 5.67
N ILE A 310 1.03 7.52 6.85
CA ILE A 310 -0.12 7.50 7.76
C ILE A 310 -0.57 8.92 8.07
N ASP A 311 -1.88 9.10 8.08
CA ASP A 311 -2.51 10.34 8.54
C ASP A 311 -3.87 10.06 9.22
N LEU A 312 -4.36 11.03 9.99
CA LEU A 312 -5.74 11.10 10.46
C LEU A 312 -6.40 12.31 9.82
N VAL A 313 -7.43 12.06 9.02
CA VAL A 313 -8.05 13.09 8.17
C VAL A 313 -9.55 13.25 8.45
N SER A 314 -10.14 14.30 7.92
CA SER A 314 -11.59 14.55 7.93
C SER A 314 -12.19 14.48 9.34
N ILE A 315 -11.49 15.10 10.32
CA ILE A 315 -11.96 15.13 11.71
C ILE A 315 -13.28 15.91 11.75
N ALA A 316 -14.31 15.29 12.32
CA ALA A 316 -15.66 15.84 12.40
C ALA A 316 -15.70 17.19 13.13
N GLU A 317 -16.61 18.05 12.72
CA GLU A 317 -16.71 19.43 13.25
C GLU A 317 -17.00 19.45 14.75
N ASP A 318 -17.82 18.51 15.24
CA ASP A 318 -18.24 18.39 16.64
C ASP A 318 -17.18 17.78 17.58
N VAL A 319 -16.02 17.36 17.05
CA VAL A 319 -14.87 17.00 17.89
C VAL A 319 -14.30 18.29 18.52
N PRO A 320 -14.13 18.35 19.86
CA PRO A 320 -13.67 19.55 20.55
C PRO A 320 -12.34 20.08 20.00
N ALA A 321 -12.20 21.41 19.98
CA ALA A 321 -11.01 22.07 19.42
C ALA A 321 -9.72 21.65 20.15
N GLU A 322 -9.77 21.49 21.49
CA GLU A 322 -8.63 21.01 22.27
C GLU A 322 -8.21 19.58 21.89
N THR A 323 -9.19 18.73 21.49
CA THR A 323 -8.90 17.36 21.05
C THR A 323 -8.26 17.37 19.65
N LYS A 324 -8.75 18.22 18.74
CA LYS A 324 -8.12 18.41 17.42
C LYS A 324 -6.68 18.93 17.57
N ALA A 325 -6.47 19.91 18.43
CA ALA A 325 -5.13 20.43 18.72
C ALA A 325 -4.20 19.36 19.31
N LYS A 326 -4.73 18.49 20.19
CA LYS A 326 -3.94 17.37 20.75
C LYS A 326 -3.58 16.33 19.70
N VAL A 327 -4.45 16.03 18.75
CA VAL A 327 -4.14 15.15 17.62
C VAL A 327 -3.02 15.75 16.75
N GLU A 328 -3.07 17.05 16.45
CA GLU A 328 -2.02 17.71 15.68
C GLU A 328 -0.68 17.77 16.42
N GLU A 329 -0.69 17.97 17.75
CA GLU A 329 0.51 17.87 18.60
C GLU A 329 1.14 16.45 18.50
N ILE A 330 0.31 15.40 18.61
CA ILE A 330 0.75 14.01 18.50
C ILE A 330 1.31 13.75 17.10
N LYS A 331 0.61 14.19 16.05
CA LYS A 331 1.06 14.04 14.67
C LYS A 331 2.44 14.69 14.46
N THR A 332 2.61 15.90 14.97
CA THR A 332 3.89 16.61 14.93
C THR A 332 4.97 15.83 15.68
N GLY A 333 4.68 15.36 16.89
CA GLY A 333 5.63 14.61 17.69
C GLY A 333 6.02 13.26 17.08
N LEU A 334 5.09 12.57 16.40
CA LEU A 334 5.38 11.35 15.62
C LEU A 334 6.31 11.66 14.45
N LYS A 335 6.05 12.76 13.73
CA LYS A 335 6.85 13.20 12.59
C LYS A 335 8.28 13.56 13.00
N ASP A 336 8.43 14.26 14.11
CA ASP A 336 9.70 14.76 14.62
C ASP A 336 10.44 13.74 15.51
N GLY A 337 9.76 12.63 15.86
CA GLY A 337 10.30 11.60 16.76
C GLY A 337 10.34 12.00 18.23
N THR A 338 9.64 13.07 18.62
CA THR A 338 9.55 13.55 20.01
C THR A 338 8.42 12.89 20.82
N PHE A 339 7.50 12.21 20.13
CA PHE A 339 6.41 11.47 20.72
C PHE A 339 6.52 9.97 20.39
N SER A 340 6.27 9.12 21.38
CA SER A 340 6.20 7.68 21.20
C SER A 340 4.94 7.13 21.84
N ILE A 341 4.13 6.42 21.05
CA ILE A 341 2.88 5.77 21.49
C ILE A 341 3.20 4.66 22.50
N TRP A 342 4.21 3.87 22.19
CA TRP A 342 4.60 2.69 22.96
C TRP A 342 5.76 3.02 23.91
N LYS A 343 5.50 3.98 24.82
CA LYS A 343 6.38 4.33 25.92
C LYS A 343 5.74 3.91 27.24
N GLY A 344 6.48 3.14 28.03
CA GLY A 344 6.03 2.61 29.31
C GLY A 344 5.82 3.67 30.41
N PRO A 345 5.11 3.29 31.46
CA PRO A 345 4.74 1.91 31.79
C PRO A 345 3.53 1.42 30.98
N ILE A 346 3.62 0.23 30.40
CA ILE A 346 2.50 -0.44 29.72
C ILE A 346 2.27 -1.79 30.39
N VAL A 347 1.02 -1.99 30.81
CA VAL A 347 0.55 -3.20 31.48
C VAL A 347 -0.46 -3.88 30.55
N ASP A 348 -0.40 -5.20 30.45
CA ASP A 348 -1.39 -5.96 29.70
C ASP A 348 -2.70 -6.16 30.49
N ASN A 349 -3.71 -6.73 29.84
CA ASN A 349 -5.03 -6.95 30.46
C ASN A 349 -5.04 -8.07 31.51
N THR A 350 -3.94 -8.78 31.72
CA THR A 350 -3.76 -9.72 32.84
C THR A 350 -3.08 -9.09 34.05
N GLY A 351 -2.58 -7.85 33.92
CA GLY A 351 -1.84 -7.13 34.95
C GLY A 351 -0.33 -7.27 34.87
N LYS A 352 0.21 -7.96 33.86
CA LYS A 352 1.66 -8.10 33.68
C LYS A 352 2.25 -6.83 33.02
N GLU A 353 3.36 -6.34 33.58
CA GLU A 353 4.11 -5.25 32.96
C GLU A 353 4.81 -5.72 31.68
N GLN A 354 4.55 -5.05 30.57
CA GLN A 354 5.11 -5.33 29.25
C GLN A 354 6.22 -4.34 28.87
N LEU A 355 6.08 -3.07 29.27
CA LEU A 355 7.12 -2.04 29.18
C LEU A 355 7.23 -1.33 30.51
N LYS A 356 8.46 -1.18 31.00
CA LYS A 356 8.77 -0.45 32.24
C LYS A 356 8.61 1.06 32.02
N LYS A 357 8.57 1.80 33.11
CA LYS A 357 8.55 3.27 33.05
C LYS A 357 9.67 3.80 32.15
N ASP A 358 9.34 4.70 31.25
CA ASP A 358 10.22 5.36 30.28
C ASP A 358 10.87 4.44 29.22
N GLU A 359 10.60 3.14 29.24
CA GLU A 359 11.00 2.21 28.20
C GLU A 359 10.18 2.48 26.92
N VAL A 360 10.85 2.54 25.77
CA VAL A 360 10.23 2.72 24.46
C VAL A 360 10.35 1.41 23.67
N ALA A 361 9.22 0.93 23.16
CA ALA A 361 9.19 -0.26 22.32
C ALA A 361 9.96 -0.04 21.02
N ASP A 362 10.77 -1.02 20.65
CA ASP A 362 11.40 -1.09 19.34
C ASP A 362 10.51 -1.77 18.29
N ASP A 363 10.92 -1.75 17.04
CA ASP A 363 10.17 -2.36 15.93
C ASP A 363 10.04 -3.88 16.09
N LYS A 364 11.01 -4.54 16.74
CA LYS A 364 10.96 -5.98 16.99
C LYS A 364 9.87 -6.31 18.03
N PHE A 365 9.77 -5.54 19.09
CA PHE A 365 8.71 -5.68 20.09
C PHE A 365 7.33 -5.47 19.43
N LEU A 366 7.19 -4.39 18.66
CA LEU A 366 5.95 -4.05 17.98
C LEU A 366 5.55 -5.09 16.93
N GLY A 367 6.51 -5.64 16.20
CA GLY A 367 6.27 -6.68 15.18
C GLY A 367 5.87 -8.05 15.77
N GLY A 368 6.20 -8.30 17.04
CA GLY A 368 5.88 -9.56 17.74
C GLY A 368 4.72 -9.47 18.74
N LEU A 369 3.90 -8.42 18.67
CA LEU A 369 2.90 -8.10 19.66
C LEU A 369 1.79 -9.17 19.71
N GLY A 370 1.60 -9.82 20.86
CA GLY A 370 0.67 -10.93 21.05
C GLY A 370 -0.13 -10.85 22.37
N PHE A 371 -0.36 -9.66 22.91
CA PHE A 371 -1.13 -9.42 24.11
C PHE A 371 -2.07 -8.22 23.95
N TYR A 372 -3.10 -8.13 24.76
CA TYR A 372 -3.93 -6.94 24.89
C TYR A 372 -3.43 -6.03 26.00
N VAL A 373 -3.40 -4.72 25.79
CA VAL A 373 -3.13 -3.75 26.85
C VAL A 373 -4.29 -3.70 27.84
N LYS A 374 -4.01 -3.24 29.06
CA LYS A 374 -5.01 -3.00 30.09
C LYS A 374 -6.14 -2.12 29.54
N GLY A 375 -7.40 -2.56 29.72
CA GLY A 375 -8.59 -1.90 29.23
C GLY A 375 -9.19 -2.57 28.00
N VAL A 376 -8.45 -3.39 27.26
CA VAL A 376 -9.02 -4.28 26.23
C VAL A 376 -9.60 -5.52 26.91
N GLU A 377 -10.89 -5.79 26.66
CA GLU A 377 -11.60 -6.92 27.25
C GLU A 377 -11.48 -8.18 26.37
N GLY A 378 -11.42 -9.35 27.00
CA GLY A 378 -11.41 -10.64 26.33
C GLY A 378 -10.00 -11.22 26.12
N LYS A 379 -9.91 -12.17 25.19
CA LYS A 379 -8.68 -12.88 24.81
C LYS A 379 -8.48 -12.82 23.29
N ILE A 380 -7.22 -12.87 22.87
CA ILE A 380 -6.88 -13.00 21.46
C ILE A 380 -7.23 -14.43 21.01
N PRO A 381 -7.96 -14.62 19.90
CA PRO A 381 -8.24 -15.95 19.36
C PRO A 381 -6.93 -16.69 19.03
N GLY A 382 -6.84 -17.98 19.40
CA GLY A 382 -5.64 -18.78 19.17
C GLY A 382 -4.42 -18.42 20.01
N GLY A 383 -4.51 -17.43 20.90
CA GLY A 383 -3.46 -17.08 21.87
C GLY A 383 -3.27 -18.21 22.88
N LYS A 384 -2.00 -18.52 23.20
CA LYS A 384 -1.62 -19.51 24.21
C LYS A 384 -1.94 -19.03 25.61
#